data_35b858e2e56c7e0096ba58fd7289793b
#
_entry.id   35b858e2e56c7e0096ba58fd7289793b
#
_cell.length_a   1.000
_cell.length_b   1.000
_cell.length_c   1.000
_cell.angle_alpha   90.00
_cell.angle_beta   90.00
_cell.angle_gamma   90.00
#
_symmetry.space_group_name_H-M   'P 1'
#
loop_
_entity.id
_entity.type
_entity.pdbx_description
1 polymer ?
#
loop_
_entity_poly.entity_id
_entity_poly.type
_entity_poly.pdbx_seq_one_letter_code
_entity_poly.pdbx_strand_id
1 'polypeptide(L)'
;PDDAKTLALVGVPTDAGRRMLETEGKLALVRALKAKLNARFEKVVQPRRWRFEPVMPADARGKCTIEGMTALFDERRFEPVAWTTGHNRLEMVFEIGRENIHFKGHFPEFAILPGVAQLHLAVVTAQRYLGVPAAVRSVTKLKFTAMVLPGARVRLALAFNPEARTLDFTITDDRNADVTYSSGKLAV
;
A
#
# COMPACT_ATOMS: atom_id res chain seq x y z
N PRO A 1 22.00 -9.29 -15.41
CA PRO A 1 20.72 -8.82 -15.89
C PRO A 1 19.96 -10.04 -16.38
N ASP A 2 19.25 -10.67 -15.49
CA ASP A 2 18.49 -11.88 -15.78
C ASP A 2 17.06 -11.46 -16.05
N ASP A 3 16.78 -11.15 -17.31
CA ASP A 3 15.45 -10.83 -17.85
C ASP A 3 14.61 -12.11 -18.01
N ALA A 4 14.78 -13.06 -17.11
CA ALA A 4 13.91 -14.21 -17.04
C ALA A 4 12.49 -13.71 -16.77
N LYS A 5 11.59 -13.88 -17.75
CA LYS A 5 10.17 -13.55 -17.68
C LYS A 5 9.57 -14.16 -16.41
N THR A 6 9.53 -13.39 -15.34
CA THR A 6 9.02 -13.85 -14.05
C THR A 6 7.50 -13.65 -14.03
N LEU A 7 6.75 -14.73 -13.86
CA LEU A 7 5.31 -14.66 -13.71
C LEU A 7 4.97 -13.95 -12.37
N ALA A 8 4.15 -12.91 -12.47
CA ALA A 8 3.65 -12.17 -11.32
C ALA A 8 2.12 -12.33 -11.23
N LEU A 9 1.59 -12.35 -10.02
CA LEU A 9 0.17 -12.45 -9.75
C LEU A 9 -0.30 -11.26 -8.93
N VAL A 10 -1.37 -10.63 -9.38
CA VAL A 10 -2.16 -9.68 -8.60
C VAL A 10 -3.47 -10.37 -8.23
N GLY A 11 -3.86 -10.32 -6.97
CA GLY A 11 -5.09 -10.94 -6.49
C GLY A 11 -5.84 -10.06 -5.51
N VAL A 12 -7.17 -10.14 -5.55
CA VAL A 12 -8.06 -9.61 -4.52
C VAL A 12 -8.38 -10.77 -3.58
N PRO A 13 -7.94 -10.73 -2.31
CA PRO A 13 -8.18 -11.83 -1.40
C PRO A 13 -9.66 -11.92 -1.03
N THR A 14 -10.16 -13.13 -0.84
CA THR A 14 -11.44 -13.39 -0.18
C THR A 14 -11.36 -12.97 1.30
N ASP A 15 -12.50 -12.94 2.02
CA ASP A 15 -12.52 -12.61 3.45
C ASP A 15 -11.60 -13.52 4.28
N ALA A 16 -11.54 -14.81 3.97
CA ALA A 16 -10.61 -15.74 4.61
C ALA A 16 -9.14 -15.38 4.28
N GLY A 17 -8.86 -15.06 3.02
CA GLY A 17 -7.52 -14.61 2.59
C GLY A 17 -7.11 -13.27 3.21
N ARG A 18 -8.05 -12.33 3.38
CA ARG A 18 -7.81 -11.06 4.07
C ARG A 18 -7.46 -11.28 5.54
N ARG A 19 -8.23 -12.10 6.25
CA ARG A 19 -7.92 -12.45 7.64
C ARG A 19 -6.53 -13.07 7.77
N MET A 20 -6.19 -14.02 6.90
CA MET A 20 -4.85 -14.63 6.91
C MET A 20 -3.74 -13.59 6.62
N LEU A 21 -3.96 -12.69 5.65
CA LEU A 21 -3.01 -11.62 5.32
C LEU A 21 -2.76 -10.71 6.52
N GLU A 22 -3.80 -10.35 7.26
CA GLU A 22 -3.76 -9.46 8.42
C GLU A 22 -3.09 -10.12 9.64
N THR A 23 -3.44 -11.38 9.94
CA THR A 23 -3.02 -12.07 11.17
C THR A 23 -1.72 -12.84 11.02
N GLU A 24 -1.49 -13.48 9.87
CA GLU A 24 -0.35 -14.36 9.62
C GLU A 24 0.65 -13.79 8.60
N GLY A 25 0.22 -12.74 7.89
CA GLY A 25 1.04 -12.02 6.93
C GLY A 25 1.05 -12.62 5.52
N LYS A 26 1.65 -11.88 4.60
CA LYS A 26 1.70 -12.21 3.16
C LYS A 26 2.31 -13.58 2.87
N LEU A 27 3.38 -13.95 3.58
CA LEU A 27 4.08 -15.21 3.33
C LEU A 27 3.19 -16.43 3.62
N ALA A 28 2.35 -16.38 4.66
CA ALA A 28 1.41 -17.45 4.99
C ALA A 28 0.36 -17.61 3.89
N LEU A 29 -0.25 -16.50 3.44
CA LEU A 29 -1.21 -16.52 2.35
C LEU A 29 -0.59 -17.06 1.04
N VAL A 30 0.62 -16.61 0.70
CA VAL A 30 1.33 -17.11 -0.49
C VAL A 30 1.61 -18.60 -0.38
N ARG A 31 2.03 -19.12 0.79
CA ARG A 31 2.25 -20.57 1.00
C ARG A 31 0.96 -21.36 0.81
N ALA A 32 -0.17 -20.89 1.38
CA ALA A 32 -1.45 -21.55 1.24
C ALA A 32 -1.92 -21.59 -0.23
N LEU A 33 -1.75 -20.49 -0.97
CA LEU A 33 -2.07 -20.44 -2.39
C LEU A 33 -1.16 -21.34 -3.23
N LYS A 34 0.16 -21.33 -2.98
CA LYS A 34 1.11 -22.22 -3.66
C LYS A 34 0.80 -23.70 -3.41
N ALA A 35 0.39 -24.07 -2.20
CA ALA A 35 -0.02 -25.44 -1.91
C ALA A 35 -1.20 -25.89 -2.79
N LYS A 36 -2.18 -25.01 -3.00
CA LYS A 36 -3.30 -25.28 -3.92
C LYS A 36 -2.88 -25.34 -5.39
N LEU A 37 -1.95 -24.49 -5.80
CA LEU A 37 -1.43 -24.48 -7.17
C LEU A 37 -0.59 -25.72 -7.47
N ASN A 38 0.20 -26.21 -6.50
CA ASN A 38 1.02 -27.41 -6.64
C ASN A 38 0.20 -28.66 -7.02
N ALA A 39 -1.07 -28.72 -6.65
CA ALA A 39 -1.96 -29.82 -6.99
C ALA A 39 -2.38 -29.82 -8.48
N ARG A 40 -2.17 -28.73 -9.20
CA ARG A 40 -2.70 -28.53 -10.56
C ARG A 40 -1.68 -28.04 -11.58
N PHE A 41 -0.58 -27.42 -11.14
CA PHE A 41 0.40 -26.76 -11.99
C PHE A 41 1.83 -27.11 -11.56
N GLU A 42 2.69 -27.28 -12.53
CA GLU A 42 4.12 -27.45 -12.30
C GLU A 42 4.73 -26.18 -11.67
N LYS A 43 5.77 -26.36 -10.85
CA LYS A 43 6.43 -25.25 -10.14
C LYS A 43 7.00 -24.17 -11.07
N VAL A 44 7.41 -24.54 -12.29
CA VAL A 44 8.01 -23.63 -13.28
C VAL A 44 7.03 -22.58 -13.79
N VAL A 45 5.73 -22.91 -13.85
CA VAL A 45 4.66 -22.01 -14.31
C VAL A 45 3.96 -21.28 -13.19
N GLN A 46 4.46 -21.39 -11.95
CA GLN A 46 3.83 -20.71 -10.82
C GLN A 46 4.37 -19.29 -10.62
N PRO A 47 3.50 -18.35 -10.12
CA PRO A 47 3.94 -17.00 -9.84
C PRO A 47 5.08 -16.95 -8.81
N ARG A 48 6.10 -16.16 -9.11
CA ARG A 48 7.21 -15.87 -8.19
C ARG A 48 6.99 -14.56 -7.44
N ARG A 49 6.29 -13.59 -8.06
CA ARG A 49 5.94 -12.31 -7.46
C ARG A 49 4.44 -12.27 -7.19
N TRP A 50 4.04 -11.83 -6.01
CA TRP A 50 2.67 -11.78 -5.54
C TRP A 50 2.33 -10.40 -5.04
N ARG A 51 1.16 -9.89 -5.39
CA ARG A 51 0.61 -8.63 -4.91
C ARG A 51 -0.85 -8.84 -4.54
N PHE A 52 -1.24 -8.37 -3.35
CA PHE A 52 -2.63 -8.40 -2.90
C PHE A 52 -3.16 -6.97 -2.81
N GLU A 53 -4.35 -6.76 -3.38
CA GLU A 53 -4.96 -5.45 -3.51
C GLU A 53 -6.43 -5.51 -3.06
N PRO A 54 -6.98 -4.40 -2.52
CA PRO A 54 -8.41 -4.30 -2.17
C PRO A 54 -9.34 -4.48 -3.36
N VAL A 55 -8.92 -3.98 -4.53
CA VAL A 55 -9.65 -4.04 -5.79
C VAL A 55 -8.70 -4.30 -6.96
N MET A 56 -9.20 -4.94 -8.01
CA MET A 56 -8.40 -5.11 -9.23
C MET A 56 -8.08 -3.75 -9.88
N PRO A 57 -6.85 -3.57 -10.42
CA PRO A 57 -6.44 -2.34 -11.08
C PRO A 57 -7.09 -2.22 -12.47
N ALA A 58 -8.35 -1.84 -12.52
CA ALA A 58 -9.08 -1.62 -13.76
C ALA A 58 -9.02 -0.14 -14.21
N ASP A 59 -9.01 0.09 -15.52
CA ASP A 59 -9.16 1.41 -16.11
C ASP A 59 -10.63 1.92 -15.99
N ALA A 60 -10.89 3.12 -16.48
CA ALA A 60 -12.22 3.73 -16.44
C ALA A 60 -13.30 2.90 -17.18
N ARG A 61 -12.90 1.95 -18.03
CA ARG A 61 -13.77 1.01 -18.75
C ARG A 61 -13.90 -0.35 -18.08
N GLY A 62 -13.32 -0.50 -16.86
CA GLY A 62 -13.32 -1.74 -16.11
C GLY A 62 -12.31 -2.80 -16.59
N LYS A 63 -11.37 -2.44 -17.50
CA LYS A 63 -10.40 -3.36 -18.07
C LYS A 63 -9.08 -3.33 -17.30
N CYS A 64 -8.58 -4.50 -16.91
CA CYS A 64 -7.23 -4.66 -16.35
C CYS A 64 -6.21 -4.62 -17.48
N THR A 65 -5.29 -3.64 -17.45
CA THR A 65 -4.22 -3.51 -18.43
C THR A 65 -2.91 -4.09 -17.88
N ILE A 66 -2.03 -4.56 -18.77
CA ILE A 66 -0.70 -5.05 -18.39
C ILE A 66 0.09 -3.93 -17.70
N GLU A 67 0.00 -2.69 -18.21
CA GLU A 67 0.65 -1.53 -17.62
C GLU A 67 0.16 -1.27 -16.19
N GLY A 68 -1.16 -1.23 -15.95
CA GLY A 68 -1.74 -1.05 -14.62
C GLY A 68 -1.36 -2.16 -13.65
N MET A 69 -1.28 -3.40 -14.15
CA MET A 69 -0.84 -4.55 -13.35
C MET A 69 0.66 -4.47 -13.01
N THR A 70 1.50 -4.13 -14.00
CA THR A 70 2.96 -4.02 -13.82
C THR A 70 3.32 -2.88 -12.87
N ALA A 71 2.64 -1.76 -12.96
CA ALA A 71 2.83 -0.61 -12.07
C ALA A 71 2.64 -0.94 -10.58
N LEU A 72 1.92 -2.02 -10.24
CA LEU A 72 1.77 -2.48 -8.86
C LEU A 72 3.05 -3.07 -8.27
N PHE A 73 3.97 -3.51 -9.12
CA PHE A 73 5.24 -4.10 -8.70
C PHE A 73 6.39 -3.09 -8.70
N ASP A 74 6.10 -1.79 -8.84
CA ASP A 74 7.09 -0.72 -8.66
C ASP A 74 7.60 -0.74 -7.20
N GLU A 75 8.92 -0.72 -7.02
CA GLU A 75 9.59 -0.76 -5.72
C GLU A 75 9.27 0.44 -4.81
N ARG A 76 8.77 1.54 -5.40
CA ARG A 76 8.32 2.73 -4.66
C ARG A 76 6.93 2.57 -4.05
N ARG A 77 6.19 1.55 -4.45
CA ARG A 77 4.83 1.34 -3.95
C ARG A 77 4.83 0.58 -2.64
N PHE A 78 4.01 1.08 -1.73
CA PHE A 78 3.67 0.39 -0.51
C PHE A 78 2.60 -0.67 -0.79
N GLU A 79 2.69 -1.80 -0.12
CA GLU A 79 1.72 -2.89 -0.25
C GLU A 79 0.86 -2.95 1.01
N PRO A 80 -0.48 -2.83 0.88
CA PRO A 80 -1.36 -2.95 2.03
C PRO A 80 -1.40 -4.39 2.54
N VAL A 81 -1.46 -4.54 3.87
CA VAL A 81 -1.62 -5.84 4.54
C VAL A 81 -2.99 -5.98 5.21
N ALA A 82 -3.67 -4.87 5.47
CA ALA A 82 -5.05 -4.83 5.94
C ALA A 82 -5.74 -3.55 5.47
N TRP A 83 -7.07 -3.56 5.34
CA TRP A 83 -7.84 -2.37 4.97
C TRP A 83 -9.30 -2.46 5.36
N THR A 84 -9.88 -1.29 5.62
CA THR A 84 -11.31 -1.07 5.81
C THR A 84 -11.74 0.09 4.93
N THR A 85 -12.82 -0.09 4.17
CA THR A 85 -13.36 0.93 3.27
C THR A 85 -14.73 1.41 3.76
N GLY A 86 -14.97 2.73 3.68
CA GLY A 86 -16.24 3.37 3.97
C GLY A 86 -16.55 4.45 2.94
N HIS A 87 -17.69 5.10 3.07
CA HIS A 87 -18.03 6.22 2.19
C HIS A 87 -17.07 7.38 2.40
N ASN A 88 -16.27 7.70 1.38
CA ASN A 88 -15.23 8.74 1.42
C ASN A 88 -14.20 8.58 2.56
N ARG A 89 -14.08 7.38 3.12
CA ARG A 89 -13.12 7.04 4.18
C ARG A 89 -12.42 5.75 3.85
N LEU A 90 -11.16 5.67 4.24
CA LEU A 90 -10.32 4.51 4.04
C LEU A 90 -9.33 4.39 5.18
N GLU A 91 -9.20 3.22 5.74
CA GLU A 91 -8.07 2.88 6.59
C GLU A 91 -7.29 1.75 5.95
N MET A 92 -5.98 1.90 5.90
CA MET A 92 -5.08 0.87 5.38
C MET A 92 -3.88 0.69 6.30
N VAL A 93 -3.48 -0.55 6.48
CA VAL A 93 -2.25 -0.89 7.17
C VAL A 93 -1.20 -1.31 6.15
N PHE A 94 -0.01 -0.74 6.30
CA PHE A 94 1.15 -1.05 5.48
C PHE A 94 2.30 -1.55 6.35
N GLU A 95 2.99 -2.57 5.89
CA GLU A 95 4.27 -2.98 6.46
C GLU A 95 5.40 -2.31 5.68
N ILE A 96 6.18 -1.47 6.35
CA ILE A 96 7.28 -0.72 5.72
C ILE A 96 8.53 -1.58 5.80
N GLY A 97 8.70 -2.44 4.79
CA GLY A 97 9.83 -3.39 4.73
C GLY A 97 11.19 -2.68 4.83
N ARG A 98 12.18 -3.36 5.41
CA ARG A 98 13.56 -2.84 5.57
C ARG A 98 14.22 -2.49 4.23
N GLU A 99 13.81 -3.20 3.16
CA GLU A 99 14.33 -3.03 1.79
C GLU A 99 13.61 -1.91 1.02
N ASN A 100 12.70 -1.16 1.67
CA ASN A 100 11.94 -0.13 0.97
C ASN A 100 12.88 0.93 0.41
N ILE A 101 12.74 1.25 -0.88
CA ILE A 101 13.63 2.16 -1.61
C ILE A 101 13.69 3.56 -1.00
N HIS A 102 12.63 4.00 -0.33
CA HIS A 102 12.56 5.31 0.31
C HIS A 102 13.51 5.48 1.50
N PHE A 103 14.10 4.40 2.01
CA PHE A 103 15.15 4.50 3.04
C PHE A 103 16.53 4.80 2.46
N LYS A 104 16.75 4.57 1.15
CA LYS A 104 18.05 4.81 0.52
C LYS A 104 18.41 6.29 0.55
N GLY A 105 19.53 6.62 1.23
CA GLY A 105 20.03 8.00 1.35
C GLY A 105 19.31 8.86 2.40
N HIS A 106 18.44 8.30 3.21
CA HIS A 106 17.65 9.05 4.20
C HIS A 106 17.63 8.40 5.61
N PHE A 107 18.63 8.52 6.43
CA PHE A 107 19.98 9.00 6.36
C PHE A 107 20.95 7.81 6.33
N PRO A 108 22.24 7.94 5.93
CA PRO A 108 23.14 6.80 5.79
C PRO A 108 23.33 5.98 7.06
N GLU A 109 23.39 6.62 8.21
CA GLU A 109 23.61 5.95 9.50
C GLU A 109 22.32 5.65 10.28
N PHE A 110 21.20 6.27 9.92
CA PHE A 110 19.93 6.12 10.61
C PHE A 110 18.76 6.22 9.64
N ALA A 111 18.32 5.06 9.13
CA ALA A 111 17.26 4.99 8.13
C ALA A 111 15.89 5.37 8.72
N ILE A 112 15.25 6.39 8.15
CA ILE A 112 13.88 6.80 8.45
C ILE A 112 13.09 6.96 7.17
N LEU A 113 11.78 6.74 7.22
CA LEU A 113 10.90 7.01 6.08
C LEU A 113 10.71 8.52 5.95
N PRO A 114 11.13 9.14 4.81
CA PRO A 114 10.99 10.58 4.61
C PRO A 114 9.55 11.07 4.76
N GLY A 115 9.36 12.27 5.27
CA GLY A 115 8.04 12.90 5.35
C GLY A 115 7.35 13.01 3.98
N VAL A 116 8.13 13.27 2.92
CA VAL A 116 7.60 13.30 1.54
C VAL A 116 7.09 11.92 1.09
N ALA A 117 7.72 10.82 1.52
CA ALA A 117 7.26 9.48 1.20
C ALA A 117 5.97 9.13 1.97
N GLN A 118 5.81 9.62 3.21
CA GLN A 118 4.57 9.48 3.97
C GLN A 118 3.42 10.26 3.31
N LEU A 119 3.68 11.49 2.86
CA LEU A 119 2.71 12.28 2.11
C LEU A 119 2.35 11.62 0.77
N HIS A 120 3.33 11.11 0.05
CA HIS A 120 3.14 10.36 -1.20
C HIS A 120 2.26 9.13 -0.97
N LEU A 121 2.51 8.35 0.10
CA LEU A 121 1.67 7.22 0.48
C LEU A 121 0.21 7.64 0.65
N ALA A 122 -0.06 8.74 1.37
CA ALA A 122 -1.43 9.23 1.58
C ALA A 122 -2.10 9.65 0.27
N VAL A 123 -1.39 10.41 -0.58
CA VAL A 123 -1.93 10.92 -1.85
C VAL A 123 -2.23 9.79 -2.83
N VAL A 124 -1.27 8.90 -3.09
CA VAL A 124 -1.47 7.81 -4.07
C VAL A 124 -2.53 6.82 -3.62
N THR A 125 -2.65 6.60 -2.30
CA THR A 125 -3.69 5.74 -1.73
C THR A 125 -5.08 6.38 -1.92
N ALA A 126 -5.21 7.67 -1.63
CA ALA A 126 -6.47 8.40 -1.82
C ALA A 126 -6.89 8.46 -3.30
N GLN A 127 -5.96 8.74 -4.20
CA GLN A 127 -6.23 8.75 -5.65
C GLN A 127 -6.73 7.40 -6.13
N ARG A 128 -6.11 6.33 -5.67
CA ARG A 128 -6.43 4.99 -6.12
C ARG A 128 -7.75 4.46 -5.60
N TYR A 129 -8.07 4.69 -4.34
CA TYR A 129 -9.18 4.02 -3.67
C TYR A 129 -10.35 4.94 -3.30
N LEU A 130 -10.13 6.26 -3.25
CA LEU A 130 -11.18 7.25 -2.97
C LEU A 130 -11.50 8.15 -4.18
N GLY A 131 -10.84 7.93 -5.34
CA GLY A 131 -11.07 8.72 -6.55
C GLY A 131 -10.68 10.20 -6.40
N VAL A 132 -9.76 10.51 -5.50
CA VAL A 132 -9.27 11.88 -5.30
C VAL A 132 -8.54 12.35 -6.57
N PRO A 133 -8.72 13.61 -7.02
CA PRO A 133 -8.01 14.15 -8.18
C PRO A 133 -6.49 14.05 -8.05
N ALA A 134 -5.80 13.88 -9.18
CA ALA A 134 -4.34 13.69 -9.20
C ALA A 134 -3.55 14.91 -8.71
N ALA A 135 -4.11 16.13 -8.81
CA ALA A 135 -3.42 17.35 -8.44
C ALA A 135 -3.69 17.72 -6.97
N VAL A 136 -2.64 17.75 -6.16
CA VAL A 136 -2.66 18.39 -4.85
C VAL A 136 -2.31 19.86 -5.04
N ARG A 137 -3.22 20.76 -4.65
CA ARG A 137 -3.07 22.21 -4.82
C ARG A 137 -2.29 22.85 -3.68
N SER A 138 -2.58 22.40 -2.46
CA SER A 138 -1.88 22.89 -1.27
C SER A 138 -1.91 21.86 -0.15
N VAL A 139 -0.96 21.99 0.77
CA VAL A 139 -0.85 21.18 1.98
C VAL A 139 -0.94 22.10 3.18
N THR A 140 -1.87 21.83 4.08
CA THR A 140 -2.07 22.62 5.30
C THR A 140 -2.05 21.71 6.52
N LYS A 141 -1.75 22.27 7.68
CA LYS A 141 -1.71 21.54 8.96
C LYS A 141 -0.80 20.30 8.95
N LEU A 142 0.22 20.28 8.07
CA LEU A 142 1.17 19.19 7.99
C LEU A 142 2.02 19.12 9.25
N LYS A 143 2.04 17.96 9.90
CA LYS A 143 2.84 17.67 11.08
C LYS A 143 3.55 16.34 10.91
N PHE A 144 4.80 16.27 11.34
CA PHE A 144 5.58 15.05 11.53
C PHE A 144 5.98 15.00 13.00
N THR A 145 5.47 14.01 13.73
CA THR A 145 5.58 13.97 15.19
C THR A 145 6.46 12.82 15.68
N ALA A 146 6.63 11.79 14.86
CA ALA A 146 7.50 10.66 15.15
C ALA A 146 8.16 10.12 13.88
N MET A 147 9.24 9.34 14.04
CA MET A 147 9.98 8.73 12.94
C MET A 147 9.43 7.36 12.59
N VAL A 148 9.17 7.11 11.32
CA VAL A 148 8.84 5.79 10.81
C VAL A 148 10.13 5.04 10.48
N LEU A 149 10.41 3.97 11.22
CA LEU A 149 11.63 3.17 11.08
C LEU A 149 11.43 1.97 10.14
N PRO A 150 12.52 1.39 9.60
CA PRO A 150 12.44 0.15 8.82
C PRO A 150 11.80 -1.00 9.61
N GLY A 151 10.81 -1.65 9.02
CA GLY A 151 10.03 -2.71 9.66
C GLY A 151 8.82 -2.20 10.45
N ALA A 152 8.57 -0.88 10.46
CA ALA A 152 7.38 -0.33 11.07
C ALA A 152 6.11 -0.83 10.35
N ARG A 153 5.05 -1.00 11.13
CA ARG A 153 3.72 -1.26 10.64
C ARG A 153 2.88 -0.02 10.89
N VAL A 154 2.43 0.61 9.82
CA VAL A 154 1.75 1.91 9.88
C VAL A 154 0.30 1.80 9.45
N ARG A 155 -0.58 2.50 10.14
CA ARG A 155 -1.99 2.66 9.81
C ARG A 155 -2.20 4.04 9.19
N LEU A 156 -2.64 4.07 7.94
CA LEU A 156 -3.05 5.27 7.24
C LEU A 156 -4.57 5.39 7.30
N ALA A 157 -5.08 6.45 7.92
CA ALA A 157 -6.48 6.85 7.87
C ALA A 157 -6.64 8.02 6.91
N LEU A 158 -7.61 7.92 6.01
CA LEU A 158 -7.97 8.93 5.02
C LEU A 158 -9.44 9.31 5.13
N ALA A 159 -9.74 10.59 5.03
CA ALA A 159 -11.10 11.11 4.91
C ALA A 159 -11.14 12.17 3.79
N PHE A 160 -11.89 11.87 2.74
CA PHE A 160 -12.09 12.79 1.61
C PHE A 160 -13.41 13.51 1.71
N ASN A 161 -13.38 14.82 1.60
CA ASN A 161 -14.58 15.65 1.45
C ASN A 161 -14.65 16.16 0.00
N PRO A 162 -15.53 15.59 -0.84
CA PRO A 162 -15.63 15.97 -2.25
C PRO A 162 -16.17 17.39 -2.45
N GLU A 163 -17.06 17.89 -1.57
CA GLU A 163 -17.63 19.23 -1.66
C GLU A 163 -16.57 20.30 -1.37
N ALA A 164 -15.82 20.13 -0.28
CA ALA A 164 -14.73 21.03 0.09
C ALA A 164 -13.44 20.78 -0.69
N ARG A 165 -13.38 19.68 -1.48
CA ARG A 165 -12.19 19.22 -2.18
C ARG A 165 -10.97 19.12 -1.27
N THR A 166 -11.17 18.51 -0.10
CA THR A 166 -10.12 18.35 0.89
C THR A 166 -9.96 16.88 1.29
N LEU A 167 -8.71 16.50 1.49
CA LEU A 167 -8.31 15.19 1.99
C LEU A 167 -7.60 15.37 3.32
N ASP A 168 -8.16 14.83 4.39
CA ASP A 168 -7.47 14.69 5.68
C ASP A 168 -6.78 13.35 5.74
N PHE A 169 -5.55 13.31 6.25
CA PHE A 169 -4.82 12.07 6.48
C PHE A 169 -4.16 12.03 7.85
N THR A 170 -4.05 10.84 8.39
CA THR A 170 -3.26 10.56 9.61
C THR A 170 -2.54 9.23 9.43
N ILE A 171 -1.26 9.19 9.79
CA ILE A 171 -0.45 7.98 9.85
C ILE A 171 -0.05 7.73 11.29
N THR A 172 -0.47 6.59 11.83
CA THR A 172 -0.17 6.15 13.20
C THR A 172 0.58 4.83 13.19
N ASP A 173 1.18 4.47 14.32
CA ASP A 173 1.65 3.09 14.51
C ASP A 173 0.45 2.15 14.60
N ASP A 174 0.49 1.03 13.88
CA ASP A 174 -0.62 0.06 13.85
C ASP A 174 -0.77 -0.73 15.17
N ARG A 175 0.30 -0.83 15.94
CA ARG A 175 0.35 -1.56 17.21
C ARG A 175 0.15 -0.66 18.43
N ASN A 176 0.40 0.65 18.26
CA ASN A 176 0.26 1.65 19.32
C ASN A 176 -0.39 2.92 18.75
N ALA A 177 -1.71 3.01 18.86
CA ALA A 177 -2.48 4.13 18.32
C ALA A 177 -2.13 5.50 18.94
N ASP A 178 -1.47 5.55 20.09
CA ASP A 178 -1.01 6.79 20.71
C ASP A 178 0.19 7.40 19.98
N VAL A 179 0.88 6.62 19.15
CA VAL A 179 2.00 7.10 18.35
C VAL A 179 1.49 7.57 16.98
N THR A 180 1.45 8.87 16.78
CA THR A 180 1.20 9.48 15.46
C THR A 180 2.52 9.79 14.79
N TYR A 181 2.72 9.31 13.58
CA TYR A 181 3.89 9.62 12.76
C TYR A 181 3.72 10.93 12.00
N SER A 182 2.59 11.08 11.31
CA SER A 182 2.27 12.30 10.59
C SER A 182 0.78 12.50 10.42
N SER A 183 0.38 13.76 10.19
CA SER A 183 -0.97 14.12 9.83
C SER A 183 -0.98 15.39 8.98
N GLY A 184 -2.05 15.60 8.23
CA GLY A 184 -2.21 16.81 7.42
C GLY A 184 -3.53 16.89 6.73
N LYS A 185 -3.77 18.06 6.12
CA LYS A 185 -4.92 18.33 5.27
C LYS A 185 -4.43 18.84 3.92
N LEU A 186 -4.95 18.27 2.86
CA LEU A 186 -4.63 18.58 1.48
C LEU A 186 -5.84 19.22 0.81
N ALA A 187 -5.63 20.28 0.02
CA ALA A 187 -6.59 20.73 -0.97
C ALA A 187 -6.29 20.03 -2.31
N VAL A 188 -7.29 19.43 -2.94
CA VAL A 188 -7.18 18.58 -4.13
C VAL A 188 -8.08 19.05 -5.27
#